data_d8ce26b3468a02271865bbc09ad58ad1
#
_entry.id   d8ce26b3468a02271865bbc09ad58ad1
#
_cell.length_a   1.000
_cell.length_b   1.000
_cell.length_c   1.000
_cell.angle_alpha   90.00
_cell.angle_beta   90.00
_cell.angle_gamma   90.00
#
_symmetry.space_group_name_H-M   'P 1'
#
loop_
_entity.id
_entity.type
_entity.pdbx_description
1 polymer ?
#
loop_
_entity_poly.entity_id
_entity_poly.type
_entity_poly.pdbx_seq_one_letter_code
_entity_poly.pdbx_strand_id
1 'polypeptide(L)'
;DVQFSHATGTKAHTKKLANFHNAFASIYEGRYLAGVAAGMKLNEMIDAKKIKASEAKMGYVGAFTYAEVISGYTSFYLGAKSVCPTVTMEVSFTGSWYDETLEKEAATKLINDKCVLISQHADSMGAPTACEAAGVPNVSYNGSTVASCPNTFIVSSRINWAPYFEYAIKCVEEGKTIDTDWTGDLATNSVVLTDINEKAAAKGTQEAIDKAKKDLEDGKIHVFDTNNFTVTVDKKNSVNTKATVDKNGKLTGYMADVDTDEKYEGDTE
;
A
#
# COMPACT_ATOMS: atom_id res chain seq x y z
N ASP A 1 -1.77 -19.68 -30.42
CA ASP A 1 -2.99 -19.53 -29.61
C ASP A 1 -2.93 -18.21 -28.84
N VAL A 2 -4.09 -17.58 -28.60
CA VAL A 2 -4.16 -16.30 -27.89
C VAL A 2 -4.05 -16.57 -26.37
N GLN A 3 -3.19 -15.79 -25.70
CA GLN A 3 -3.06 -15.77 -24.26
C GLN A 3 -3.75 -14.53 -23.68
N PHE A 4 -4.42 -14.67 -22.55
CA PHE A 4 -5.09 -13.58 -21.84
C PHE A 4 -4.46 -13.40 -20.47
N SER A 5 -4.10 -12.17 -20.17
CA SER A 5 -3.56 -11.80 -18.86
C SER A 5 -4.47 -10.77 -18.21
N HIS A 6 -4.83 -10.99 -16.97
CA HIS A 6 -5.62 -10.09 -16.14
C HIS A 6 -4.71 -9.47 -15.07
N ALA A 7 -4.51 -8.17 -15.14
CA ALA A 7 -3.76 -7.45 -14.12
C ALA A 7 -4.64 -7.27 -12.88
N THR A 8 -4.15 -7.81 -11.76
CA THR A 8 -4.77 -7.85 -10.43
C THR A 8 -6.13 -8.58 -10.38
N GLY A 9 -6.31 -9.62 -11.19
CA GLY A 9 -7.52 -10.43 -11.16
C GLY A 9 -7.32 -11.75 -10.41
N THR A 10 -8.41 -12.34 -9.94
CA THR A 10 -8.38 -13.62 -9.21
C THR A 10 -8.93 -14.78 -10.04
N LYS A 11 -9.52 -14.49 -11.20
CA LYS A 11 -10.28 -15.50 -11.97
C LYS A 11 -9.41 -16.50 -12.72
N ALA A 12 -8.13 -16.23 -12.94
CA ALA A 12 -7.24 -17.17 -13.61
C ALA A 12 -7.16 -18.51 -12.86
N HIS A 13 -6.96 -18.47 -11.55
CA HIS A 13 -6.88 -19.68 -10.72
C HIS A 13 -8.25 -20.30 -10.39
N THR A 14 -9.34 -19.52 -10.38
CA THR A 14 -10.68 -20.04 -10.11
C THR A 14 -11.34 -20.66 -11.34
N LYS A 15 -11.12 -20.08 -12.53
CA LYS A 15 -11.71 -20.56 -13.79
C LYS A 15 -10.89 -21.69 -14.45
N LYS A 16 -9.62 -21.80 -14.13
CA LYS A 16 -8.70 -22.85 -14.61
C LYS A 16 -8.68 -23.01 -16.13
N LEU A 17 -8.69 -21.88 -16.83
CA LEU A 17 -8.53 -21.85 -18.28
C LEU A 17 -7.03 -21.88 -18.62
N ALA A 18 -6.63 -22.78 -19.55
CA ALA A 18 -5.21 -23.01 -19.86
C ALA A 18 -4.49 -21.79 -20.49
N ASN A 19 -5.23 -20.84 -21.04
CA ASN A 19 -4.72 -19.63 -21.68
C ASN A 19 -5.13 -18.34 -20.96
N PHE A 20 -5.48 -18.44 -19.69
CA PHE A 20 -5.86 -17.28 -18.87
C PHE A 20 -4.98 -17.20 -17.63
N HIS A 21 -4.31 -16.07 -17.47
CA HIS A 21 -3.25 -15.86 -16.48
C HIS A 21 -3.57 -14.62 -15.65
N ASN A 22 -3.14 -14.62 -14.41
CA ASN A 22 -3.19 -13.49 -13.53
C ASN A 22 -1.80 -12.89 -13.32
N ALA A 23 -1.71 -11.56 -13.32
CA ALA A 23 -0.52 -10.83 -12.97
C ALA A 23 -0.81 -9.96 -11.74
N PHE A 24 0.02 -10.09 -10.73
CA PHE A 24 -0.08 -9.35 -9.48
C PHE A 24 1.28 -8.75 -9.09
N ALA A 25 1.32 -7.88 -8.10
CA ALA A 25 2.54 -7.41 -7.48
C ALA A 25 2.34 -7.26 -5.97
N SER A 26 3.36 -7.60 -5.20
CA SER A 26 3.40 -7.44 -3.73
C SER A 26 3.46 -5.96 -3.36
N ILE A 27 2.42 -5.19 -3.73
CA ILE A 27 2.38 -3.73 -3.60
C ILE A 27 2.52 -3.27 -2.15
N TYR A 28 2.19 -4.12 -1.17
CA TYR A 28 2.37 -3.84 0.24
C TYR A 28 3.83 -3.51 0.61
N GLU A 29 4.83 -4.06 -0.09
CA GLU A 29 6.23 -3.68 0.09
C GLU A 29 6.47 -2.20 -0.25
N GLY A 30 5.97 -1.76 -1.41
CA GLY A 30 6.02 -0.35 -1.81
C GLY A 30 5.20 0.55 -0.89
N ARG A 31 4.07 0.05 -0.37
CA ARG A 31 3.27 0.78 0.62
C ARG A 31 4.02 0.94 1.95
N TYR A 32 4.79 -0.08 2.39
CA TYR A 32 5.67 0.03 3.54
C TYR A 32 6.71 1.15 3.35
N LEU A 33 7.41 1.16 2.21
CA LEU A 33 8.38 2.21 1.88
C LEU A 33 7.75 3.61 1.82
N ALA A 34 6.57 3.72 1.23
CA ALA A 34 5.79 4.96 1.21
C ALA A 34 5.36 5.37 2.63
N GLY A 35 5.08 4.40 3.50
CA GLY A 35 4.85 4.62 4.93
C GLY A 35 6.06 5.19 5.65
N VAL A 36 7.27 4.72 5.34
CA VAL A 36 8.51 5.30 5.87
C VAL A 36 8.59 6.78 5.51
N ALA A 37 8.29 7.17 4.26
CA ALA A 37 8.23 8.58 3.86
C ALA A 37 7.21 9.39 4.66
N ALA A 38 6.04 8.82 4.91
CA ALA A 38 5.00 9.44 5.74
C ALA A 38 5.48 9.65 7.19
N GLY A 39 6.10 8.63 7.79
CA GLY A 39 6.68 8.72 9.14
C GLY A 39 7.77 9.76 9.27
N MET A 40 8.65 9.88 8.26
CA MET A 40 9.67 10.93 8.18
C MET A 40 9.02 12.33 8.17
N LYS A 41 7.95 12.50 7.38
CA LYS A 41 7.20 13.77 7.33
C LYS A 41 6.54 14.11 8.66
N LEU A 42 5.95 13.13 9.33
CA LEU A 42 5.35 13.33 10.66
C LEU A 42 6.41 13.76 11.68
N ASN A 43 7.59 13.14 11.69
CA ASN A 43 8.68 13.54 12.56
C ASN A 43 9.15 14.96 12.27
N GLU A 44 9.30 15.34 11.00
CA GLU A 44 9.60 16.73 10.63
C GLU A 44 8.56 17.73 11.21
N MET A 45 7.28 17.38 11.12
CA MET A 45 6.21 18.23 11.65
C MET A 45 6.25 18.31 13.17
N ILE A 46 6.60 17.23 13.88
CA ILE A 46 6.78 17.20 15.33
C ILE A 46 7.99 18.07 15.73
N ASP A 47 9.12 17.88 15.09
CA ASP A 47 10.37 18.62 15.38
C ASP A 47 10.21 20.13 15.12
N ALA A 48 9.46 20.48 14.07
CA ALA A 48 9.10 21.85 13.74
C ALA A 48 7.98 22.42 14.65
N LYS A 49 7.48 21.64 15.63
CA LYS A 49 6.38 22.02 16.54
C LYS A 49 5.07 22.42 15.83
N LYS A 50 4.87 21.90 14.62
CA LYS A 50 3.61 22.06 13.89
C LYS A 50 2.50 21.17 14.45
N ILE A 51 2.89 20.02 14.97
CA ILE A 51 2.02 19.07 15.69
C ILE A 51 2.77 18.55 16.92
N LYS A 52 2.02 18.01 17.89
CA LYS A 52 2.59 17.21 18.98
C LYS A 52 2.75 15.74 18.54
N ALA A 53 3.64 15.00 19.20
CA ALA A 53 3.78 13.57 18.95
C ALA A 53 2.44 12.79 19.12
N SER A 54 1.58 13.22 20.04
CA SER A 54 0.23 12.63 20.24
C SER A 54 -0.78 13.03 19.15
N GLU A 55 -0.44 13.94 18.27
CA GLU A 55 -1.27 14.42 17.16
C GLU A 55 -0.81 13.85 15.81
N ALA A 56 0.19 12.95 15.81
CA ALA A 56 0.70 12.27 14.62
C ALA A 56 -0.33 11.22 14.13
N LYS A 57 -1.44 11.70 13.54
CA LYS A 57 -2.53 10.89 13.03
C LYS A 57 -2.58 10.97 11.51
N MET A 58 -2.47 9.82 10.85
CA MET A 58 -2.66 9.71 9.41
C MET A 58 -4.11 9.35 9.07
N GLY A 59 -4.54 9.74 7.89
CA GLY A 59 -5.78 9.26 7.28
C GLY A 59 -5.47 8.40 6.05
N TYR A 60 -6.30 7.40 5.80
CA TYR A 60 -6.18 6.54 4.63
C TYR A 60 -7.53 6.38 3.94
N VAL A 61 -7.59 6.72 2.64
CA VAL A 61 -8.77 6.54 1.80
C VAL A 61 -8.62 5.22 1.05
N GLY A 62 -9.41 4.23 1.40
CA GLY A 62 -9.43 2.91 0.76
C GLY A 62 -10.60 2.78 -0.20
N ALA A 63 -10.43 2.00 -1.29
CA ALA A 63 -11.49 1.69 -2.22
C ALA A 63 -12.47 0.67 -1.60
N PHE A 64 -11.99 -0.52 -1.32
CA PHE A 64 -12.76 -1.64 -0.79
C PHE A 64 -12.05 -2.30 0.39
N THR A 65 -12.72 -3.22 1.05
CA THR A 65 -12.16 -4.05 2.13
C THR A 65 -11.51 -5.34 1.62
N TYR A 66 -10.99 -5.32 0.40
CA TYR A 66 -10.25 -6.45 -0.15
C TYR A 66 -8.86 -6.57 0.47
N ALA A 67 -8.29 -7.76 0.42
CA ALA A 67 -6.98 -8.06 0.98
C ALA A 67 -5.87 -7.13 0.47
N GLU A 68 -5.85 -6.82 -0.81
CA GLU A 68 -4.93 -5.87 -1.42
C GLU A 68 -4.96 -4.49 -0.74
N VAL A 69 -6.15 -3.96 -0.46
CA VAL A 69 -6.31 -2.65 0.19
C VAL A 69 -5.97 -2.73 1.67
N ILE A 70 -6.35 -3.83 2.33
CA ILE A 70 -6.09 -4.07 3.76
C ILE A 70 -4.59 -4.23 4.00
N SER A 71 -3.90 -5.06 3.22
CA SER A 71 -2.44 -5.19 3.30
C SER A 71 -1.76 -3.86 2.96
N GLY A 72 -2.31 -3.11 2.00
CA GLY A 72 -1.80 -1.81 1.59
C GLY A 72 -1.80 -0.79 2.72
N TYR A 73 -2.91 -0.57 3.43
CA TYR A 73 -2.93 0.38 4.54
C TYR A 73 -2.20 -0.14 5.78
N THR A 74 -2.22 -1.45 6.01
CA THR A 74 -1.51 -2.05 7.15
C THR A 74 -0.01 -1.88 6.99
N SER A 75 0.54 -2.20 5.82
CA SER A 75 1.96 -2.03 5.53
C SER A 75 2.38 -0.56 5.55
N PHE A 76 1.56 0.34 5.00
CA PHE A 76 1.80 1.78 5.08
C PHE A 76 1.90 2.27 6.52
N TYR A 77 0.97 1.83 7.38
CA TYR A 77 1.00 2.14 8.81
C TYR A 77 2.26 1.60 9.49
N LEU A 78 2.63 0.34 9.22
CA LEU A 78 3.82 -0.28 9.81
C LEU A 78 5.10 0.43 9.37
N GLY A 79 5.19 0.82 8.09
CA GLY A 79 6.30 1.62 7.58
C GLY A 79 6.41 2.98 8.27
N ALA A 80 5.30 3.70 8.43
CA ALA A 80 5.29 4.96 9.17
C ALA A 80 5.67 4.77 10.65
N LYS A 81 5.15 3.71 11.29
CA LYS A 81 5.42 3.40 12.68
C LYS A 81 6.88 3.01 12.95
N SER A 82 7.57 2.44 11.97
CA SER A 82 9.00 2.07 12.09
C SER A 82 9.90 3.28 12.35
N VAL A 83 9.50 4.47 11.88
CA VAL A 83 10.25 5.72 12.04
C VAL A 83 9.56 6.76 12.93
N CYS A 84 8.23 6.72 13.05
CA CYS A 84 7.43 7.58 13.93
C CYS A 84 6.58 6.73 14.88
N PRO A 85 7.12 6.29 16.03
CA PRO A 85 6.46 5.31 16.92
C PRO A 85 5.11 5.76 17.49
N THR A 86 4.84 7.07 17.54
CA THR A 86 3.58 7.63 18.08
C THR A 86 2.47 7.72 17.05
N VAL A 87 2.74 7.37 15.79
CA VAL A 87 1.75 7.47 14.71
C VAL A 87 0.51 6.63 15.00
N THR A 88 -0.63 7.19 14.66
CA THR A 88 -1.93 6.49 14.58
C THR A 88 -2.51 6.69 13.19
N MET A 89 -3.48 5.85 12.82
CA MET A 89 -4.12 5.95 11.51
C MET A 89 -5.62 5.67 11.59
N GLU A 90 -6.38 6.41 10.79
CA GLU A 90 -7.79 6.19 10.57
C GLU A 90 -8.02 5.86 9.09
N VAL A 91 -8.85 4.85 8.82
CA VAL A 91 -9.15 4.39 7.46
C VAL A 91 -10.61 4.68 7.14
N SER A 92 -10.88 5.20 5.95
CA SER A 92 -12.24 5.43 5.42
C SER A 92 -12.35 4.80 4.04
N PHE A 93 -13.41 4.02 3.80
CA PHE A 93 -13.64 3.34 2.53
C PHE A 93 -14.69 4.07 1.69
N THR A 94 -14.45 4.13 0.37
CA THR A 94 -15.38 4.74 -0.59
C THR A 94 -16.36 3.74 -1.22
N GLY A 95 -15.98 2.46 -1.26
CA GLY A 95 -16.72 1.44 -1.98
C GLY A 95 -16.57 1.52 -3.52
N SER A 96 -15.54 2.23 -3.99
CA SER A 96 -15.22 2.37 -5.42
C SER A 96 -13.71 2.47 -5.62
N TRP A 97 -13.20 1.86 -6.71
CA TRP A 97 -11.80 2.03 -7.13
C TRP A 97 -11.52 3.43 -7.68
N TYR A 98 -12.52 4.04 -8.33
CA TYR A 98 -12.39 5.35 -8.93
C TYR A 98 -13.70 6.14 -8.75
N ASP A 99 -13.70 7.07 -7.81
CA ASP A 99 -14.77 8.04 -7.62
C ASP A 99 -14.19 9.32 -7.00
N GLU A 100 -13.95 10.30 -7.85
CA GLU A 100 -13.29 11.55 -7.43
C GLU A 100 -14.06 12.29 -6.34
N THR A 101 -15.38 12.23 -6.37
CA THR A 101 -16.24 12.89 -5.37
C THR A 101 -16.14 12.19 -4.02
N LEU A 102 -16.34 10.87 -3.99
CA LEU A 102 -16.30 10.09 -2.75
C LEU A 102 -14.90 10.09 -2.14
N GLU A 103 -13.85 9.98 -2.95
CA GLU A 103 -12.46 10.05 -2.48
C GLU A 103 -12.13 11.43 -1.88
N LYS A 104 -12.59 12.51 -2.52
CA LYS A 104 -12.43 13.87 -2.02
C LYS A 104 -13.19 14.10 -0.70
N GLU A 105 -14.42 13.60 -0.61
CA GLU A 105 -15.22 13.68 0.61
C GLU A 105 -14.59 12.90 1.75
N ALA A 106 -14.11 11.68 1.49
CA ALA A 106 -13.43 10.85 2.48
C ALA A 106 -12.13 11.51 2.99
N ALA A 107 -11.29 12.03 2.08
CA ALA A 107 -10.08 12.75 2.46
C ALA A 107 -10.40 14.01 3.27
N THR A 108 -11.40 14.80 2.85
CA THR A 108 -11.84 16.00 3.57
C THR A 108 -12.34 15.66 4.97
N LYS A 109 -13.12 14.57 5.10
CA LYS A 109 -13.57 14.08 6.42
C LYS A 109 -12.39 13.74 7.31
N LEU A 110 -11.43 12.95 6.83
CA LEU A 110 -10.24 12.56 7.58
C LEU A 110 -9.42 13.78 8.03
N ILE A 111 -9.27 14.80 7.17
CA ILE A 111 -8.62 16.08 7.52
C ILE A 111 -9.37 16.79 8.64
N ASN A 112 -10.70 16.85 8.56
CA ASN A 112 -11.55 17.43 9.61
C ASN A 112 -11.46 16.65 10.92
N ASP A 113 -11.27 15.35 10.85
CA ASP A 113 -11.04 14.45 12.00
C ASP A 113 -9.59 14.51 12.52
N LYS A 114 -8.84 15.56 12.10
CA LYS A 114 -7.48 15.87 12.55
C LYS A 114 -6.40 14.92 12.04
N CYS A 115 -6.61 14.26 10.93
CA CYS A 115 -5.52 13.60 10.23
C CYS A 115 -4.62 14.67 9.60
N VAL A 116 -3.32 14.59 9.88
CA VAL A 116 -2.32 15.60 9.49
C VAL A 116 -1.50 15.17 8.27
N LEU A 117 -1.74 13.97 7.77
CA LEU A 117 -1.20 13.41 6.54
C LEU A 117 -2.22 12.42 5.99
N ILE A 118 -2.45 12.43 4.69
CA ILE A 118 -3.40 11.53 4.02
C ILE A 118 -2.67 10.64 3.02
N SER A 119 -3.09 9.38 2.96
CA SER A 119 -2.74 8.46 1.88
C SER A 119 -4.01 7.83 1.32
N GLN A 120 -3.90 7.15 0.18
CA GLN A 120 -5.03 6.46 -0.43
C GLN A 120 -4.60 5.16 -1.11
N HIS A 121 -5.58 4.28 -1.27
CA HIS A 121 -5.56 3.11 -2.14
C HIS A 121 -6.87 3.13 -2.95
N ALA A 122 -6.94 4.13 -3.79
CA ALA A 122 -8.01 4.47 -4.71
C ALA A 122 -7.40 5.30 -5.84
N ASP A 123 -8.02 5.37 -7.00
CA ASP A 123 -7.35 5.67 -8.26
C ASP A 123 -7.62 7.08 -8.81
N SER A 124 -8.49 7.89 -8.16
CA SER A 124 -8.81 9.22 -8.65
C SER A 124 -7.90 10.32 -8.05
N MET A 125 -8.07 11.53 -8.57
CA MET A 125 -7.42 12.73 -8.05
C MET A 125 -8.16 13.36 -6.84
N GLY A 126 -9.25 12.75 -6.37
CA GLY A 126 -10.08 13.32 -5.30
C GLY A 126 -9.33 13.56 -4.00
N ALA A 127 -8.67 12.52 -3.47
CA ALA A 127 -7.91 12.65 -2.23
C ALA A 127 -6.66 13.55 -2.38
N PRO A 128 -5.80 13.43 -3.42
CA PRO A 128 -4.67 14.33 -3.63
C PRO A 128 -5.07 15.81 -3.72
N THR A 129 -6.12 16.13 -4.48
CA THR A 129 -6.56 17.54 -4.65
C THR A 129 -7.19 18.12 -3.37
N ALA A 130 -7.89 17.30 -2.58
CA ALA A 130 -8.36 17.72 -1.25
C ALA A 130 -7.17 18.06 -0.33
N CYS A 131 -6.12 17.25 -0.36
CA CYS A 131 -4.89 17.51 0.40
C CYS A 131 -4.18 18.78 -0.04
N GLU A 132 -4.03 18.98 -1.36
CA GLU A 132 -3.40 20.18 -1.91
C GLU A 132 -4.18 21.45 -1.50
N ALA A 133 -5.51 21.41 -1.60
CA ALA A 133 -6.37 22.54 -1.19
C ALA A 133 -6.29 22.84 0.31
N ALA A 134 -6.10 21.84 1.15
CA ALA A 134 -5.99 21.97 2.60
C ALA A 134 -4.55 22.19 3.09
N GLY A 135 -3.54 22.08 2.24
CA GLY A 135 -2.13 22.13 2.63
C GLY A 135 -1.68 20.97 3.50
N VAL A 136 -2.33 19.82 3.36
CA VAL A 136 -2.03 18.57 4.12
C VAL A 136 -1.16 17.66 3.27
N PRO A 137 -0.01 17.17 3.78
CA PRO A 137 0.84 16.23 3.06
C PRO A 137 0.07 15.00 2.56
N ASN A 138 0.40 14.57 1.34
CA ASN A 138 -0.20 13.40 0.70
C ASN A 138 0.85 12.42 0.21
N VAL A 139 0.66 11.13 0.53
CA VAL A 139 1.36 10.01 -0.07
C VAL A 139 0.37 9.29 -0.96
N SER A 140 0.57 9.41 -2.27
CA SER A 140 -0.38 8.93 -3.26
C SER A 140 -0.23 7.43 -3.59
N TYR A 141 -1.02 6.96 -4.54
CA TYR A 141 -1.01 5.59 -5.05
C TYR A 141 -0.93 5.60 -6.58
N ASN A 142 -0.27 4.59 -7.16
CA ASN A 142 -0.02 4.36 -8.58
C ASN A 142 0.80 5.46 -9.27
N GLY A 143 0.27 6.64 -9.49
CA GLY A 143 0.92 7.69 -10.26
C GLY A 143 1.48 8.81 -9.39
N SER A 144 2.44 9.57 -9.94
CA SER A 144 2.86 10.83 -9.35
C SER A 144 1.78 11.89 -9.58
N THR A 145 1.35 12.53 -8.50
CA THR A 145 0.38 13.64 -8.55
C THR A 145 1.05 15.01 -8.44
N VAL A 146 2.38 15.07 -8.52
CA VAL A 146 3.17 16.29 -8.33
C VAL A 146 2.78 17.43 -9.27
N ALA A 147 2.35 17.12 -10.49
CA ALA A 147 1.95 18.13 -11.47
C ALA A 147 0.73 18.94 -11.02
N SER A 148 -0.22 18.30 -10.34
CA SER A 148 -1.45 18.93 -9.82
C SER A 148 -1.37 19.28 -8.34
N CYS A 149 -0.52 18.60 -7.58
CA CYS A 149 -0.38 18.72 -6.13
C CYS A 149 1.08 18.97 -5.72
N PRO A 150 1.72 20.05 -6.25
CA PRO A 150 3.17 20.25 -6.08
C PRO A 150 3.60 20.59 -4.66
N ASN A 151 2.67 21.00 -3.78
CA ASN A 151 2.98 21.43 -2.42
C ASN A 151 2.79 20.33 -1.38
N THR A 152 2.00 19.31 -1.69
CA THR A 152 1.58 18.31 -0.71
C THR A 152 1.97 16.88 -1.09
N PHE A 153 2.07 16.56 -2.39
CA PHE A 153 2.52 15.25 -2.85
C PHE A 153 3.93 14.96 -2.36
N ILE A 154 4.14 13.81 -1.75
CA ILE A 154 5.47 13.35 -1.27
C ILE A 154 6.05 12.31 -2.21
N VAL A 155 5.37 11.19 -2.35
CA VAL A 155 5.78 10.02 -3.15
C VAL A 155 4.57 9.13 -3.40
N SER A 156 4.66 8.25 -4.39
CA SER A 156 3.66 7.22 -4.64
C SER A 156 4.31 5.85 -4.81
N SER A 157 3.73 4.81 -4.24
CA SER A 157 4.04 3.44 -4.62
C SER A 157 3.25 3.06 -5.87
N ARG A 158 3.88 2.30 -6.77
CA ARG A 158 3.25 1.90 -8.03
C ARG A 158 3.73 0.53 -8.47
N ILE A 159 2.95 -0.12 -9.32
CA ILE A 159 3.33 -1.34 -10.00
C ILE A 159 4.03 -0.99 -11.31
N ASN A 160 5.18 -1.64 -11.55
CA ASN A 160 5.87 -1.66 -12.83
C ASN A 160 5.55 -2.98 -13.52
N TRP A 161 4.74 -2.94 -14.55
CA TRP A 161 4.29 -4.12 -15.28
C TRP A 161 5.30 -4.69 -16.30
N ALA A 162 6.40 -3.97 -16.58
CA ALA A 162 7.39 -4.40 -17.54
C ALA A 162 7.96 -5.80 -17.26
N PRO A 163 8.32 -6.16 -16.01
CA PRO A 163 8.83 -7.51 -15.72
C PRO A 163 7.83 -8.61 -16.07
N TYR A 164 6.54 -8.40 -15.85
CA TYR A 164 5.51 -9.38 -16.25
C TYR A 164 5.41 -9.50 -17.77
N PHE A 165 5.39 -8.39 -18.50
CA PHE A 165 5.31 -8.44 -19.95
C PHE A 165 6.55 -9.12 -20.57
N GLU A 166 7.74 -8.82 -20.06
CA GLU A 166 8.99 -9.48 -20.49
C GLU A 166 8.94 -10.99 -20.23
N TYR A 167 8.48 -11.40 -19.04
CA TYR A 167 8.28 -12.80 -18.69
C TYR A 167 7.28 -13.49 -19.61
N ALA A 168 6.10 -12.90 -19.82
CA ALA A 168 5.06 -13.50 -20.64
C ALA A 168 5.46 -13.63 -22.11
N ILE A 169 6.11 -12.60 -22.68
CA ILE A 169 6.64 -12.60 -24.06
C ILE A 169 7.69 -13.73 -24.18
N LYS A 170 8.62 -13.81 -23.25
CA LYS A 170 9.66 -14.84 -23.27
C LYS A 170 9.07 -16.25 -23.18
N CYS A 171 8.04 -16.47 -22.36
CA CYS A 171 7.35 -17.75 -22.33
C CYS A 171 6.79 -18.13 -23.71
N VAL A 172 6.14 -17.19 -24.39
CA VAL A 172 5.59 -17.42 -25.74
C VAL A 172 6.70 -17.71 -26.76
N GLU A 173 7.79 -16.94 -26.77
CA GLU A 173 8.92 -17.14 -27.68
C GLU A 173 9.60 -18.49 -27.47
N GLU A 174 9.71 -18.94 -26.23
CA GLU A 174 10.34 -20.22 -25.87
C GLU A 174 9.36 -21.42 -25.92
N GLY A 175 8.09 -21.19 -26.25
CA GLY A 175 7.05 -22.24 -26.25
C GLY A 175 6.75 -22.77 -24.86
N LYS A 176 6.98 -21.98 -23.82
CA LYS A 176 6.67 -22.30 -22.42
C LYS A 176 5.27 -21.83 -22.06
N THR A 177 4.68 -22.50 -21.08
CA THR A 177 3.41 -22.05 -20.48
C THR A 177 3.67 -20.86 -19.59
N ILE A 178 2.84 -19.81 -19.70
CA ILE A 178 2.81 -18.71 -18.75
C ILE A 178 2.18 -19.24 -17.45
N ASP A 179 2.72 -18.85 -16.31
CA ASP A 179 2.16 -19.25 -15.01
C ASP A 179 0.72 -18.74 -14.88
N THR A 180 -0.12 -19.54 -14.25
CA THR A 180 -1.53 -19.17 -14.01
C THR A 180 -1.64 -17.94 -13.14
N ASP A 181 -0.70 -17.78 -12.20
CA ASP A 181 -0.71 -16.74 -11.17
C ASP A 181 0.72 -16.27 -10.94
N TRP A 182 1.08 -15.14 -11.54
CA TRP A 182 2.41 -14.55 -11.42
C TRP A 182 2.35 -13.34 -10.51
N THR A 183 3.27 -13.26 -9.55
CA THR A 183 3.41 -12.13 -8.63
C THR A 183 4.83 -11.60 -8.64
N GLY A 184 4.99 -10.31 -8.92
CA GLY A 184 6.27 -9.61 -8.79
C GLY A 184 6.36 -8.84 -7.47
N ASP A 185 7.55 -8.35 -7.15
CA ASP A 185 7.90 -7.71 -5.88
C ASP A 185 8.96 -6.61 -6.07
N LEU A 186 9.56 -6.12 -4.99
CA LEU A 186 10.68 -5.17 -5.03
C LEU A 186 11.91 -5.79 -5.72
N ALA A 187 12.20 -7.07 -5.46
CA ALA A 187 13.38 -7.74 -6.00
C ALA A 187 13.29 -7.93 -7.52
N THR A 188 12.09 -8.17 -8.04
CA THR A 188 11.81 -8.25 -9.49
C THR A 188 11.62 -6.88 -10.15
N ASN A 189 11.72 -5.80 -9.40
CA ASN A 189 11.43 -4.44 -9.87
C ASN A 189 9.99 -4.24 -10.38
N SER A 190 9.07 -5.07 -9.90
CA SER A 190 7.63 -4.93 -10.18
C SER A 190 6.94 -3.97 -9.22
N VAL A 191 7.48 -3.82 -8.01
CA VAL A 191 7.07 -2.80 -7.05
C VAL A 191 8.13 -1.71 -7.03
N VAL A 192 7.71 -0.47 -7.28
CA VAL A 192 8.59 0.70 -7.33
C VAL A 192 7.93 1.91 -6.67
N LEU A 193 8.74 2.92 -6.37
CA LEU A 193 8.25 4.24 -5.99
C LEU A 193 8.43 5.21 -7.15
N THR A 194 7.61 6.25 -7.17
CA THR A 194 7.84 7.43 -8.02
C THR A 194 8.98 8.27 -7.45
N ASP A 195 9.44 9.24 -8.22
CA ASP A 195 10.37 10.24 -7.69
C ASP A 195 9.74 10.96 -6.49
N ILE A 196 10.58 11.24 -5.49
CA ILE A 196 10.20 11.99 -4.30
C ILE A 196 10.10 13.47 -4.65
N ASN A 197 9.02 14.11 -4.24
CA ASN A 197 8.90 15.55 -4.30
C ASN A 197 9.64 16.18 -3.12
N GLU A 198 10.87 16.58 -3.32
CA GLU A 198 11.74 17.17 -2.28
C GLU A 198 11.13 18.43 -1.64
N LYS A 199 10.23 19.13 -2.33
CA LYS A 199 9.55 20.31 -1.79
C LYS A 199 8.60 19.96 -0.65
N ALA A 200 7.95 18.80 -0.71
CA ALA A 200 6.97 18.34 0.27
C ALA A 200 7.54 17.30 1.24
N ALA A 201 8.50 16.50 0.82
CA ALA A 201 9.12 15.47 1.63
C ALA A 201 9.98 16.06 2.75
N ALA A 202 10.18 15.29 3.81
CA ALA A 202 11.14 15.61 4.86
C ALA A 202 12.57 15.36 4.36
N LYS A 203 13.52 16.10 4.90
CA LYS A 203 14.94 15.88 4.61
C LYS A 203 15.35 14.46 5.05
N GLY A 204 16.11 13.77 4.21
CA GLY A 204 16.59 12.41 4.50
C GLY A 204 15.55 11.31 4.18
N THR A 205 14.45 11.65 3.51
CA THR A 205 13.40 10.67 3.15
C THR A 205 13.94 9.65 2.15
N GLN A 206 14.73 10.05 1.15
CA GLN A 206 15.30 9.11 0.18
C GLN A 206 16.20 8.08 0.86
N GLU A 207 17.11 8.54 1.72
CA GLU A 207 18.03 7.66 2.43
C GLU A 207 17.30 6.68 3.37
N ALA A 208 16.22 7.14 4.01
CA ALA A 208 15.40 6.28 4.86
C ALA A 208 14.67 5.20 4.05
N ILE A 209 14.14 5.56 2.89
CA ILE A 209 13.50 4.61 1.95
C ILE A 209 14.52 3.61 1.42
N ASP A 210 15.69 4.07 0.94
CA ASP A 210 16.74 3.20 0.38
C ASP A 210 17.22 2.19 1.41
N LYS A 211 17.38 2.63 2.67
CA LYS A 211 17.73 1.75 3.78
C LYS A 211 16.64 0.69 4.02
N ALA A 212 15.39 1.12 4.13
CA ALA A 212 14.26 0.20 4.37
C ALA A 212 14.11 -0.81 3.22
N LYS A 213 14.22 -0.33 1.96
CA LYS A 213 14.21 -1.19 0.77
C LYS A 213 15.30 -2.25 0.84
N LYS A 214 16.54 -1.82 1.12
CA LYS A 214 17.65 -2.77 1.25
C LYS A 214 17.44 -3.77 2.38
N ASP A 215 16.90 -3.34 3.51
CA ASP A 215 16.67 -4.22 4.65
C ASP A 215 15.55 -5.25 4.36
N LEU A 216 14.54 -4.90 3.54
CA LEU A 216 13.54 -5.83 3.01
C LEU A 216 14.18 -6.83 2.02
N GLU A 217 14.91 -6.34 1.02
CA GLU A 217 15.59 -7.18 0.02
C GLU A 217 16.62 -8.13 0.63
N ASP A 218 17.32 -7.70 1.68
CA ASP A 218 18.28 -8.54 2.43
C ASP A 218 17.58 -9.50 3.43
N GLY A 219 16.25 -9.45 3.56
CA GLY A 219 15.48 -10.25 4.51
C GLY A 219 15.77 -9.94 6.00
N LYS A 220 16.30 -8.74 6.29
CA LYS A 220 16.56 -8.29 7.66
C LYS A 220 15.30 -7.83 8.39
N ILE A 221 14.35 -7.31 7.63
CA ILE A 221 13.03 -6.94 8.11
C ILE A 221 11.98 -7.56 7.20
N HIS A 222 10.79 -7.75 7.74
CA HIS A 222 9.62 -8.23 7.04
C HIS A 222 8.45 -7.31 7.36
N VAL A 223 7.63 -7.02 6.37
CA VAL A 223 6.53 -6.05 6.52
C VAL A 223 5.57 -6.49 7.64
N PHE A 224 5.12 -7.74 7.59
CA PHE A 224 4.12 -8.28 8.52
C PHE A 224 4.71 -9.16 9.63
N ASP A 225 5.88 -8.79 10.15
CA ASP A 225 6.47 -9.51 11.29
C ASP A 225 5.65 -9.29 12.57
N THR A 226 4.86 -10.28 12.92
CA THR A 226 3.95 -10.25 14.08
C THR A 226 4.66 -10.19 15.44
N ASN A 227 5.99 -10.28 15.47
CA ASN A 227 6.77 -9.99 16.68
C ASN A 227 6.83 -8.48 16.97
N ASN A 228 6.61 -7.63 15.96
CA ASN A 228 6.73 -6.19 16.06
C ASN A 228 5.41 -5.46 16.29
N PHE A 229 4.26 -6.14 16.21
CA PHE A 229 2.96 -5.53 16.44
C PHE A 229 1.95 -6.51 17.04
N THR A 230 0.90 -5.96 17.62
CA THR A 230 -0.21 -6.73 18.19
C THR A 230 -1.48 -6.39 17.42
N VAL A 231 -2.22 -7.41 17.03
CA VAL A 231 -3.56 -7.25 16.45
C VAL A 231 -4.59 -7.62 17.49
N THR A 232 -5.53 -6.72 17.71
CA THR A 232 -6.74 -7.03 18.49
C THR A 232 -7.87 -7.30 17.51
N VAL A 233 -8.36 -8.52 17.50
CA VAL A 233 -9.44 -8.94 16.60
C VAL A 233 -10.78 -8.65 17.28
N ASP A 234 -11.59 -7.80 16.67
CA ASP A 234 -13.00 -7.70 16.97
C ASP A 234 -13.75 -8.86 16.33
N LYS A 235 -14.15 -9.84 17.13
CA LYS A 235 -14.85 -11.04 16.65
C LYS A 235 -16.15 -10.75 15.88
N LYS A 236 -16.74 -9.57 16.04
CA LYS A 236 -17.96 -9.18 15.31
C LYS A 236 -17.68 -8.66 13.91
N ASN A 237 -16.48 -8.07 13.70
CA ASN A 237 -16.10 -7.39 12.47
C ASN A 237 -14.86 -8.02 11.82
N SER A 238 -14.38 -9.16 12.32
CA SER A 238 -13.26 -9.87 11.72
C SER A 238 -13.70 -10.49 10.41
N VAL A 239 -13.21 -9.94 9.31
CA VAL A 239 -13.44 -10.46 7.96
C VAL A 239 -12.46 -11.55 7.58
N ASN A 240 -11.30 -11.65 8.24
CA ASN A 240 -10.30 -12.68 7.96
C ASN A 240 -10.35 -13.80 9.00
N THR A 241 -11.08 -14.88 8.68
CA THR A 241 -11.19 -16.09 9.51
C THR A 241 -9.95 -17.00 9.41
N LYS A 242 -9.01 -16.70 8.54
CA LYS A 242 -7.80 -17.50 8.29
C LYS A 242 -6.59 -17.03 9.11
N ALA A 243 -6.63 -15.82 9.62
CA ALA A 243 -5.59 -15.34 10.55
C ALA A 243 -5.64 -16.13 11.86
N THR A 244 -4.52 -16.75 12.22
CA THR A 244 -4.41 -17.46 13.49
C THR A 244 -4.06 -16.47 14.59
N VAL A 245 -4.89 -16.39 15.60
CA VAL A 245 -4.69 -15.54 16.77
C VAL A 245 -4.64 -16.37 18.03
N ASP A 246 -3.87 -15.93 19.02
CA ASP A 246 -3.87 -16.53 20.34
C ASP A 246 -5.13 -16.13 21.14
N LYS A 247 -5.24 -16.63 22.38
CA LYS A 247 -6.36 -16.32 23.28
C LYS A 247 -6.53 -14.84 23.61
N ASN A 248 -5.50 -14.02 23.38
CA ASN A 248 -5.50 -12.58 23.65
C ASN A 248 -5.78 -11.76 22.37
N GLY A 249 -6.04 -12.42 21.22
CA GLY A 249 -6.27 -11.77 19.94
C GLY A 249 -4.99 -11.33 19.21
N LYS A 250 -3.80 -11.77 19.68
CA LYS A 250 -2.55 -11.52 19.01
C LYS A 250 -2.36 -12.52 17.87
N LEU A 251 -1.99 -12.04 16.68
CA LEU A 251 -1.56 -12.91 15.59
C LEU A 251 -0.38 -13.77 16.05
N THR A 252 -0.47 -15.07 15.77
CA THR A 252 0.58 -16.03 16.08
C THR A 252 1.31 -16.40 14.80
N GLY A 253 2.62 -16.44 14.90
CA GLY A 253 3.48 -16.78 13.78
C GLY A 253 3.76 -15.58 12.87
N TYR A 254 4.68 -15.80 12.02
CA TYR A 254 5.18 -14.87 11.04
C TYR A 254 4.33 -14.95 9.76
N MET A 255 3.86 -13.82 9.27
CA MET A 255 3.03 -13.78 8.05
C MET A 255 3.87 -13.80 6.76
N ALA A 256 5.18 -13.78 6.89
CA ALA A 256 6.16 -14.13 5.85
C ALA A 256 6.07 -13.30 4.56
N ASP A 257 5.76 -12.01 4.67
CA ASP A 257 5.58 -11.14 3.49
C ASP A 257 4.68 -11.77 2.41
N VAL A 258 3.80 -12.65 2.83
CA VAL A 258 2.81 -13.22 1.95
C VAL A 258 1.53 -12.46 2.21
N ASP A 259 1.06 -11.75 1.22
CA ASP A 259 -0.32 -11.34 1.18
C ASP A 259 -1.15 -12.60 0.93
N THR A 260 -1.39 -13.35 2.00
CA THR A 260 -2.11 -14.61 1.92
C THR A 260 -3.55 -14.42 1.54
N ASP A 261 -4.05 -13.21 1.73
CA ASP A 261 -5.45 -12.89 1.48
C ASP A 261 -5.69 -12.55 0.01
N GLU A 262 -4.72 -12.04 -0.73
CA GLU A 262 -4.83 -11.84 -2.17
C GLU A 262 -5.20 -13.12 -2.92
N LYS A 263 -4.70 -14.27 -2.46
CA LYS A 263 -5.06 -15.58 -3.03
C LYS A 263 -6.52 -15.96 -2.81
N TYR A 264 -7.18 -15.32 -1.87
CA TYR A 264 -8.55 -15.62 -1.45
C TYR A 264 -9.50 -14.46 -1.71
N GLU A 265 -9.06 -13.42 -2.38
CA GLU A 265 -9.87 -12.25 -2.69
C GLU A 265 -11.14 -12.63 -3.45
N GLY A 266 -11.06 -13.61 -4.35
CA GLY A 266 -12.22 -14.15 -5.04
C GLY A 266 -13.22 -14.91 -4.16
N ASP A 267 -12.85 -15.24 -2.93
CA ASP A 267 -13.75 -15.89 -1.96
C ASP A 267 -14.53 -14.85 -1.12
N THR A 268 -14.17 -13.57 -1.22
CA THR A 268 -14.76 -12.46 -0.45
C THR A 268 -15.61 -11.52 -1.29
N GLU A 269 -15.66 -11.72 -2.61
CA GLU A 269 -16.53 -11.01 -3.54
C GLU A 269 -18.00 -11.49 -3.50
#